data_a374e3c5939bdd34e848580c4f664f17
#
_entry.id   a374e3c5939bdd34e848580c4f664f17
#
_cell.length_a   1.000
_cell.length_b   1.000
_cell.length_c   1.000
_cell.angle_alpha   90.00
_cell.angle_beta   90.00
_cell.angle_gamma   90.00
#
_symmetry.space_group_name_H-M   'P 1'
#
loop_
_entity.id
_entity.type
_entity.pdbx_description
1 polymer ?
#
loop_
_entity_poly.entity_id
_entity_poly.type
_entity_poly.pdbx_seq_one_letter_code
_entity_poly.pdbx_strand_id
1 'polypeptide(L)'
;MLYKYTFYKLYKWARVGLDEQAIYPHLGAIFLLTLLFLSNAYLILVMLDKMNICKFNGDFIHSPSAKILIAVFVSMYLFNHLYFLWINKWKEIVIYFKNNNVSSKIKLLANIYIGFSVLSFLIIYLFNL
;
A
#
# COMPACT_ATOMS: atom_id res chain seq x y z
N MET A 1 7.26 -3.51 12.95
CA MET A 1 8.35 -4.23 12.22
C MET A 1 7.93 -4.60 10.80
N LEU A 2 6.82 -5.32 10.61
CA LEU A 2 6.32 -5.76 9.29
C LEU A 2 6.13 -4.58 8.31
N TYR A 3 5.42 -3.53 8.72
CA TYR A 3 5.16 -2.33 7.92
C TYR A 3 6.44 -1.65 7.39
N LYS A 4 7.43 -1.46 8.28
CA LYS A 4 8.73 -0.90 7.92
C LYS A 4 9.51 -1.79 6.95
N TYR A 5 9.42 -3.10 7.12
CA TYR A 5 10.07 -4.05 6.23
C TYR A 5 9.37 -4.11 4.86
N THR A 6 8.05 -4.03 4.81
CA THR A 6 7.30 -3.91 3.54
C THR A 6 7.71 -2.65 2.78
N PHE A 7 7.80 -1.51 3.46
CA PHE A 7 8.34 -0.28 2.86
C PHE A 7 9.75 -0.48 2.29
N TYR A 8 10.67 -1.06 3.07
CA TYR A 8 12.03 -1.33 2.62
C TYR A 8 12.07 -2.20 1.36
N LYS A 9 11.20 -3.19 1.28
CA LYS A 9 11.10 -4.07 0.12
C LYS A 9 10.60 -3.34 -1.12
N LEU A 10 9.58 -2.51 -0.98
CA LEU A 10 9.06 -1.65 -2.04
C LEU A 10 10.08 -0.60 -2.45
N TYR A 11 10.84 -0.05 -1.51
CA TYR A 11 11.96 0.85 -1.79
C TYR A 11 13.03 0.18 -2.67
N LYS A 12 13.40 -1.07 -2.35
CA LYS A 12 14.32 -1.83 -3.21
C LYS A 12 13.76 -2.05 -4.61
N TRP A 13 12.48 -2.36 -4.72
CA TRP A 13 11.82 -2.53 -6.02
C TRP A 13 11.79 -1.21 -6.82
N ALA A 14 11.41 -0.12 -6.20
CA ALA A 14 11.39 1.19 -6.83
C ALA A 14 12.78 1.61 -7.33
N ARG A 15 13.83 1.29 -6.55
CA ARG A 15 15.21 1.58 -6.93
C ARG A 15 15.69 0.76 -8.11
N VAL A 16 15.32 -0.51 -8.18
CA VAL A 16 15.76 -1.42 -9.28
C VAL A 16 14.93 -1.19 -10.55
N GLY A 17 13.62 -0.93 -10.41
CA GLY A 17 12.71 -0.82 -11.55
C GLY A 17 12.73 0.53 -12.26
N LEU A 18 13.23 1.58 -11.62
CA LEU A 18 13.21 2.96 -12.13
C LEU A 18 14.58 3.45 -12.61
N ASP A 19 15.50 2.57 -12.96
CA ASP A 19 16.90 2.90 -13.26
C ASP A 19 17.66 3.50 -12.05
N GLU A 20 18.96 3.30 -11.96
CA GLU A 20 19.79 3.83 -10.87
C GLU A 20 19.72 5.37 -10.73
N GLN A 21 19.13 6.04 -11.70
CA GLN A 21 18.89 7.49 -11.75
C GLN A 21 17.57 7.94 -11.13
N ALA A 22 16.74 7.03 -10.60
CA ALA A 22 15.51 7.44 -9.91
C ALA A 22 15.84 8.30 -8.69
N ILE A 23 15.65 9.61 -8.84
CA ILE A 23 16.03 10.63 -7.87
C ILE A 23 15.31 10.43 -6.52
N TYR A 24 14.15 9.73 -6.52
CA TYR A 24 13.30 9.60 -5.32
C TYR A 24 12.66 8.21 -5.15
N PRO A 25 13.42 7.12 -4.98
CA PRO A 25 12.85 5.77 -4.81
C PRO A 25 11.95 5.64 -3.56
N HIS A 26 12.17 6.47 -2.55
CA HIS A 26 11.34 6.50 -1.35
C HIS A 26 9.92 7.01 -1.62
N LEU A 27 9.73 7.97 -2.55
CA LEU A 27 8.39 8.44 -2.94
C LEU A 27 7.63 7.33 -3.68
N GLY A 28 8.29 6.61 -4.58
CA GLY A 28 7.72 5.44 -5.24
C GLY A 28 7.30 4.35 -4.25
N ALA A 29 8.13 4.09 -3.24
CA ALA A 29 7.80 3.13 -2.19
C ALA A 29 6.60 3.55 -1.34
N ILE A 30 6.49 4.84 -0.98
CA ILE A 30 5.33 5.38 -0.24
C ILE A 30 4.06 5.24 -1.08
N PHE A 31 4.12 5.60 -2.36
CA PHE A 31 3.00 5.49 -3.28
C PHE A 31 2.53 4.03 -3.41
N LEU A 32 3.44 3.09 -3.68
CA LEU A 32 3.13 1.67 -3.78
C LEU A 32 2.53 1.13 -2.47
N LEU A 33 3.09 1.49 -1.32
CA LEU A 33 2.57 1.06 -0.02
C LEU A 33 1.13 1.53 0.19
N THR A 34 0.82 2.77 -0.22
CA THR A 34 -0.53 3.33 -0.15
C THR A 34 -1.49 2.63 -1.11
N LEU A 35 -1.04 2.32 -2.34
CA LEU A 35 -1.84 1.55 -3.30
C LEU A 35 -2.17 0.15 -2.80
N LEU A 36 -1.20 -0.56 -2.20
CA LEU A 36 -1.43 -1.89 -1.63
C LEU A 36 -2.49 -1.85 -0.53
N PHE A 37 -2.44 -0.82 0.33
CA PHE A 37 -3.46 -0.62 1.36
C PHE A 37 -4.82 -0.34 0.75
N LEU A 38 -4.89 0.55 -0.23
CA LEU A 38 -6.14 0.92 -0.90
C LEU A 38 -6.82 -0.27 -1.59
N SER A 39 -6.05 -1.09 -2.30
CA SER A 39 -6.60 -2.27 -2.99
C SER A 39 -7.25 -3.26 -2.01
N ASN A 40 -6.61 -3.49 -0.86
CA ASN A 40 -7.16 -4.34 0.19
C ASN A 40 -8.40 -3.74 0.83
N ALA A 41 -8.39 -2.44 1.13
CA ALA A 41 -9.54 -1.74 1.71
C ALA A 41 -10.73 -1.77 0.75
N TYR A 42 -10.49 -1.52 -0.54
CA TYR A 42 -11.54 -1.58 -1.55
C TYR A 42 -12.14 -2.98 -1.69
N LEU A 43 -11.31 -4.02 -1.74
CA LEU A 43 -11.80 -5.40 -1.82
C LEU A 43 -12.69 -5.75 -0.61
N ILE A 44 -12.29 -5.33 0.60
CA ILE A 44 -13.10 -5.54 1.81
C ILE A 44 -14.44 -4.83 1.68
N LEU A 45 -14.46 -3.59 1.20
CA LEU A 45 -15.70 -2.83 1.00
C LEU A 45 -16.64 -3.52 0.00
N VAL A 46 -16.10 -4.01 -1.12
CA VAL A 46 -16.89 -4.76 -2.12
C VAL A 46 -17.44 -6.05 -1.53
N MET A 47 -16.67 -6.77 -0.72
CA MET A 47 -17.17 -7.96 -0.03
C MET A 47 -18.30 -7.64 0.95
N LEU A 48 -18.18 -6.57 1.72
CA LEU A 48 -19.22 -6.13 2.65
C LEU A 48 -20.51 -5.74 1.93
N ASP A 49 -20.40 -5.10 0.76
CA ASP A 49 -21.55 -4.78 -0.09
C ASP A 49 -22.26 -6.04 -0.60
N LYS A 50 -21.50 -7.00 -1.14
CA LYS A 50 -22.06 -8.28 -1.61
C LYS A 50 -22.69 -9.11 -0.49
N MET A 51 -22.23 -8.98 0.73
CA MET A 51 -22.82 -9.61 1.91
C MET A 51 -24.04 -8.86 2.46
N ASN A 52 -24.47 -7.77 1.80
CA ASN A 52 -25.55 -6.86 2.25
C ASN A 52 -25.34 -6.25 3.65
N ILE A 53 -24.10 -6.18 4.11
CA ILE A 53 -23.74 -5.55 5.40
C ILE A 53 -23.68 -4.03 5.24
N CYS A 54 -23.13 -3.55 4.10
CA CYS A 54 -23.10 -2.14 3.72
C CYS A 54 -23.53 -2.01 2.27
N LYS A 55 -24.62 -1.31 1.98
CA LYS A 55 -25.05 -1.09 0.61
C LYS A 55 -24.32 0.11 0.02
N PHE A 56 -23.56 -0.14 -1.03
CA PHE A 56 -22.98 0.91 -1.87
C PHE A 56 -23.91 1.11 -3.09
N ASN A 57 -24.59 2.25 -3.18
CA ASN A 57 -25.44 2.55 -4.34
C ASN A 57 -24.60 2.71 -5.61
N GLY A 58 -25.14 2.23 -6.75
CA GLY A 58 -24.44 2.01 -8.02
C GLY A 58 -23.70 3.19 -8.68
N ASP A 59 -23.92 4.44 -8.26
CA ASP A 59 -23.13 5.59 -8.72
C ASP A 59 -21.95 5.84 -7.78
N PHE A 60 -20.99 4.91 -7.82
CA PHE A 60 -19.88 4.90 -6.88
C PHE A 60 -19.07 6.21 -6.85
N ILE A 61 -18.81 6.84 -8.00
CA ILE A 61 -17.99 8.07 -8.08
C ILE A 61 -18.70 9.28 -7.45
N HIS A 62 -20.03 9.33 -7.49
CA HIS A 62 -20.82 10.41 -6.91
C HIS A 62 -21.41 10.08 -5.54
N SER A 63 -21.23 8.84 -5.08
CA SER A 63 -21.76 8.40 -3.79
C SER A 63 -20.98 9.02 -2.62
N PRO A 64 -21.65 9.24 -1.47
CA PRO A 64 -20.94 9.61 -0.23
C PRO A 64 -19.82 8.64 0.13
N SER A 65 -19.98 7.37 -0.20
CA SER A 65 -19.01 6.29 0.05
C SER A 65 -17.71 6.46 -0.74
N ALA A 66 -17.78 6.90 -2.00
CA ALA A 66 -16.60 7.19 -2.81
C ALA A 66 -15.81 8.38 -2.24
N LYS A 67 -16.50 9.42 -1.81
CA LYS A 67 -15.86 10.58 -1.17
C LYS A 67 -15.13 10.18 0.10
N ILE A 68 -15.72 9.31 0.91
CA ILE A 68 -15.09 8.76 2.13
C ILE A 68 -13.85 7.96 1.74
N LEU A 69 -13.93 7.13 0.72
CA LEU A 69 -12.80 6.29 0.28
C LEU A 69 -11.64 7.14 -0.26
N ILE A 70 -11.95 8.19 -1.02
CA ILE A 70 -10.96 9.17 -1.48
C ILE A 70 -10.33 9.90 -0.29
N ALA A 71 -11.15 10.34 0.68
CA ALA A 71 -10.66 11.01 1.88
C ALA A 71 -9.74 10.09 2.71
N VAL A 72 -10.09 8.81 2.86
CA VAL A 72 -9.25 7.80 3.53
C VAL A 72 -7.94 7.60 2.77
N PHE A 73 -7.99 7.49 1.44
CA PHE A 73 -6.78 7.37 0.63
C PHE A 73 -5.85 8.56 0.78
N VAL A 74 -6.39 9.78 0.63
CA VAL A 74 -5.61 11.02 0.77
C VAL A 74 -5.01 11.12 2.17
N SER A 75 -5.80 10.84 3.20
CA SER A 75 -5.34 10.86 4.60
C SER A 75 -4.22 9.84 4.84
N MET A 76 -4.36 8.63 4.31
CA MET A 76 -3.37 7.57 4.44
C MET A 76 -2.09 7.90 3.67
N TYR A 77 -2.22 8.48 2.47
CA TYR A 77 -1.08 8.94 1.69
C TYR A 77 -0.32 10.06 2.41
N LEU A 78 -1.04 11.05 2.93
CA LEU A 78 -0.45 12.14 3.72
C LEU A 78 0.22 11.61 4.99
N PHE A 79 -0.43 10.70 5.71
CA PHE A 79 0.16 10.08 6.90
C PHE A 79 1.46 9.35 6.57
N ASN A 80 1.47 8.53 5.51
CA ASN A 80 2.67 7.84 5.05
C ASN A 80 3.76 8.83 4.63
N HIS A 81 3.37 9.87 3.90
CA HIS A 81 4.29 10.91 3.46
C HIS A 81 4.95 11.62 4.64
N LEU A 82 4.15 12.08 5.60
CA LEU A 82 4.65 12.73 6.81
C LEU A 82 5.53 11.77 7.64
N TYR A 83 5.08 10.54 7.85
CA TYR A 83 5.82 9.56 8.65
C TYR A 83 7.19 9.24 8.07
N PHE A 84 7.28 9.00 6.78
CA PHE A 84 8.53 8.59 6.15
C PHE A 84 9.44 9.76 5.80
N LEU A 85 8.91 10.91 5.42
CA LEU A 85 9.69 12.05 4.94
C LEU A 85 10.03 13.07 6.02
N TRP A 86 9.06 13.48 6.82
CA TRP A 86 9.26 14.59 7.76
C TRP A 86 10.38 14.32 8.75
N ILE A 87 10.49 13.08 9.25
CA ILE A 87 11.51 12.71 10.26
C ILE A 87 12.70 12.00 9.59
N ASN A 88 12.82 12.03 8.26
CA ASN A 88 13.82 11.24 7.51
C ASN A 88 13.81 9.75 7.89
N LYS A 89 12.68 9.25 8.37
CA LYS A 89 12.52 7.89 8.89
C LYS A 89 12.82 6.82 7.84
N TRP A 90 12.60 7.14 6.57
CA TRP A 90 12.92 6.26 5.47
C TRP A 90 14.41 5.91 5.40
N LYS A 91 15.32 6.88 5.68
CA LYS A 91 16.78 6.64 5.70
C LYS A 91 17.16 5.66 6.80
N GLU A 92 16.64 5.89 8.01
CA GLU A 92 16.90 5.01 9.16
C GLU A 92 16.41 3.58 8.87
N ILE A 93 15.21 3.44 8.26
CA ILE A 93 14.63 2.15 7.91
C ILE A 93 15.49 1.43 6.87
N VAL A 94 15.93 2.13 5.82
CA VAL A 94 16.77 1.55 4.76
C VAL A 94 18.12 1.11 5.34
N ILE A 95 18.77 1.93 6.14
CA ILE A 95 20.06 1.60 6.78
C ILE A 95 19.90 0.41 7.72
N TYR A 96 18.84 0.41 8.54
CA TYR A 96 18.57 -0.67 9.48
C TYR A 96 18.45 -2.02 8.77
N PHE A 97 17.59 -2.12 7.74
CA PHE A 97 17.34 -3.38 7.04
C PHE A 97 18.45 -3.77 6.05
N LYS A 98 19.31 -2.84 5.66
CA LYS A 98 20.52 -3.16 4.90
C LYS A 98 21.56 -3.88 5.77
N ASN A 99 21.66 -3.47 7.03
CA ASN A 99 22.71 -3.94 7.94
C ASN A 99 22.26 -5.09 8.87
N ASN A 100 20.95 -5.32 9.00
CA ASN A 100 20.40 -6.32 9.91
C ASN A 100 19.65 -7.42 9.16
N ASN A 101 19.89 -8.66 9.54
CA ASN A 101 19.12 -9.79 9.06
C ASN A 101 17.71 -9.79 9.69
N VAL A 102 16.72 -9.88 8.83
CA VAL A 102 15.30 -9.95 9.23
C VAL A 102 14.90 -11.40 9.35
N SER A 103 14.09 -11.73 10.37
CA SER A 103 13.58 -13.09 10.56
C SER A 103 12.81 -13.56 9.31
N SER A 104 12.93 -14.84 8.99
CA SER A 104 12.21 -15.47 7.86
C SER A 104 10.71 -15.31 7.96
N LYS A 105 10.15 -15.29 9.17
CA LYS A 105 8.73 -15.03 9.43
C LYS A 105 8.28 -13.65 8.92
N ILE A 106 9.04 -12.59 9.22
CA ILE A 106 8.70 -11.23 8.75
C ILE A 106 8.83 -11.12 7.23
N LYS A 107 9.86 -11.76 6.65
CA LYS A 107 10.04 -11.82 5.19
C LYS A 107 8.84 -12.50 4.52
N LEU A 108 8.40 -13.63 5.07
CA LEU A 108 7.25 -14.38 4.55
C LEU A 108 5.96 -13.56 4.67
N LEU A 109 5.68 -12.98 5.82
CA LEU A 109 4.48 -12.16 6.03
C LEU A 109 4.43 -10.95 5.09
N ALA A 110 5.56 -10.27 4.86
CA ALA A 110 5.62 -9.17 3.90
C ALA A 110 5.35 -9.62 2.46
N ASN A 111 5.86 -10.80 2.08
CA ASN A 111 5.59 -11.39 0.76
C ASN A 111 4.11 -11.75 0.59
N ILE A 112 3.52 -12.37 1.61
CA ILE A 112 2.08 -12.71 1.62
C ILE A 112 1.24 -11.44 1.51
N TYR A 113 1.56 -10.41 2.29
CA TYR A 113 0.83 -9.13 2.24
C TYR A 113 0.89 -8.49 0.86
N ILE A 114 2.09 -8.38 0.26
CA ILE A 114 2.26 -7.81 -1.08
C ILE A 114 1.53 -8.67 -2.11
N GLY A 115 1.72 -9.99 -2.09
CA GLY A 115 1.07 -10.91 -3.01
C GLY A 115 -0.46 -10.85 -2.92
N PHE A 116 -1.01 -10.85 -1.71
CA PHE A 116 -2.45 -10.71 -1.50
C PHE A 116 -2.98 -9.37 -2.03
N SER A 117 -2.26 -8.27 -1.79
CA SER A 117 -2.66 -6.94 -2.29
C SER A 117 -2.66 -6.86 -3.82
N VAL A 118 -1.67 -7.49 -4.47
CA VAL A 118 -1.61 -7.57 -5.94
C VAL A 118 -2.76 -8.43 -6.48
N LEU A 119 -3.04 -9.56 -5.84
CA LEU A 119 -4.19 -10.41 -6.20
C LEU A 119 -5.51 -9.67 -6.03
N SER A 120 -5.68 -8.91 -4.95
CA SER A 120 -6.86 -8.05 -4.71
C SER A 120 -7.06 -7.08 -5.87
N PHE A 121 -6.00 -6.41 -6.32
CA PHE A 121 -6.04 -5.51 -7.46
C PHE A 121 -6.44 -6.22 -8.75
N LEU A 122 -5.88 -7.41 -9.02
CA LEU A 122 -6.24 -8.20 -10.19
C LEU A 122 -7.69 -8.67 -10.15
N ILE A 123 -8.19 -9.10 -8.99
CA ILE A 123 -9.59 -9.51 -8.81
C ILE A 123 -10.52 -8.33 -9.11
N ILE A 124 -10.25 -7.15 -8.55
CA ILE A 124 -11.02 -5.94 -8.80
C ILE A 124 -11.06 -5.65 -10.31
N TYR A 125 -9.91 -5.71 -10.97
CA TYR A 125 -9.79 -5.42 -12.40
C TYR A 125 -10.51 -6.44 -13.29
N LEU A 126 -10.30 -7.75 -13.03
CA LEU A 126 -10.84 -8.82 -13.87
C LEU A 126 -12.36 -9.00 -13.73
N PHE A 127 -12.90 -8.73 -12.57
CA PHE A 127 -14.34 -8.90 -12.30
C PHE A 127 -15.11 -7.59 -12.39
N ASN A 128 -14.48 -6.48 -12.80
CA ASN A 128 -15.07 -5.15 -12.87
C ASN A 128 -15.84 -4.78 -11.58
N LEU A 129 -15.23 -5.09 -10.45
CA LEU A 129 -15.81 -4.85 -9.13
C LEU A 129 -15.64 -3.40 -8.71
#